data_eea7088659bc4d232971e9153fbdeebe
#
_entry.id   eea7088659bc4d232971e9153fbdeebe
#
_cell.length_a   1.000
_cell.length_b   1.000
_cell.length_c   1.000
_cell.angle_alpha   90.00
_cell.angle_beta   90.00
_cell.angle_gamma   90.00
#
_symmetry.space_group_name_H-M   'P 1'
#
loop_
_entity.id
_entity.type
_entity.pdbx_description
1 polymer ?
#
loop_
_entity_poly.entity_id
_entity_poly.type
_entity_poly.pdbx_seq_one_letter_code
_entity_poly.pdbx_strand_id
1 'polypeptide(L)'
;MTRPGMRRIAIAERTDWQAQAESLGFLFHTIDGERYWDERAYYAFSLRQIEDDIEDPSLALHGMAMDLVDDVVQSEELLARLSIPSTYWDWIRTSWQQRDPHLYGRMDLAYDGTSPAKLYELNYDTPTSLYEAAYFQWLWLEQQIEAGVLPRHADQYNRIQELLCEAFATLAKTRSIGSPLHFSSVHGSTEDRATIDYLRDCAHQVGIETAFVAIEDIGLSADGWFTDTTDRVIQTLFKLYPLEFMMEDRFGPDLQRHTMQLLEPAWKAILSNKAILPLLWERHPGHPNLLPAHFVEAGFPPQAGWVRKPLFSREGANIEMVTAAGQRIRSTGPYDDHPAAIIQQYHPLPCFDGNYPLVGSWVV
;
A
#
# COMPACT_ATOMS: atom_id res chain seq x y z
N MET A 1 -36.57 3.20 1.20
CA MET A 1 -35.94 1.98 1.75
C MET A 1 -34.55 2.38 2.20
N THR A 2 -34.24 2.24 3.49
CA THR A 2 -32.89 2.47 4.01
C THR A 2 -31.97 1.44 3.36
N ARG A 3 -30.81 1.88 2.81
CA ARG A 3 -29.79 0.97 2.30
C ARG A 3 -29.34 0.03 3.44
N PRO A 4 -29.25 -1.30 3.23
CA PRO A 4 -28.60 -2.15 4.21
C PRO A 4 -27.13 -1.74 4.28
N GLY A 5 -26.67 -1.31 5.44
CA GLY A 5 -25.27 -0.98 5.66
C GLY A 5 -24.37 -2.21 5.55
N MET A 6 -23.04 -2.01 5.47
CA MET A 6 -22.04 -3.06 5.68
C MET A 6 -22.33 -3.79 7.00
N ARG A 7 -22.14 -5.09 7.05
CA ARG A 7 -22.43 -5.91 8.24
C ARG A 7 -21.25 -6.79 8.58
N ARG A 8 -20.90 -6.86 9.85
CA ARG A 8 -20.01 -7.89 10.39
C ARG A 8 -20.84 -9.11 10.80
N ILE A 9 -20.51 -10.29 10.28
CA ILE A 9 -21.26 -11.52 10.48
C ILE A 9 -20.33 -12.54 11.14
N ALA A 10 -20.71 -12.99 12.33
CA ALA A 10 -19.98 -14.05 13.03
C ALA A 10 -20.15 -15.39 12.31
N ILE A 11 -19.05 -16.17 12.25
CA ILE A 11 -18.99 -17.47 11.60
C ILE A 11 -18.07 -18.39 12.40
N ALA A 12 -18.23 -19.70 12.28
CA ALA A 12 -17.30 -20.64 12.84
C ALA A 12 -16.01 -20.69 12.00
N GLU A 13 -14.86 -20.75 12.67
CA GLU A 13 -13.57 -20.92 12.00
C GLU A 13 -13.54 -22.26 11.27
N ARG A 14 -12.83 -22.31 10.13
CA ARG A 14 -12.56 -23.58 9.43
C ARG A 14 -11.73 -24.51 10.32
N THR A 15 -12.00 -25.81 10.24
CA THR A 15 -11.17 -26.79 10.93
C THR A 15 -9.78 -26.82 10.31
N ASP A 16 -8.75 -26.86 11.16
CA ASP A 16 -7.33 -26.96 10.74
C ASP A 16 -6.83 -25.85 9.80
N TRP A 17 -7.51 -24.69 9.74
CA TRP A 17 -7.12 -23.58 8.85
C TRP A 17 -5.69 -23.08 9.11
N GLN A 18 -5.20 -23.12 10.34
CA GLN A 18 -3.83 -22.71 10.69
C GLN A 18 -2.79 -23.63 10.04
N ALA A 19 -2.98 -24.97 10.16
CA ALA A 19 -2.10 -25.93 9.50
C ALA A 19 -2.13 -25.77 7.96
N GLN A 20 -3.30 -25.45 7.39
CA GLN A 20 -3.42 -25.13 5.98
C GLN A 20 -2.67 -23.83 5.63
N ALA A 21 -2.83 -22.78 6.43
CA ALA A 21 -2.12 -21.50 6.24
C ALA A 21 -0.60 -21.73 6.23
N GLU A 22 -0.08 -22.44 7.24
CA GLU A 22 1.35 -22.79 7.33
C GLU A 22 1.84 -23.57 6.11
N SER A 23 1.06 -24.55 5.62
CA SER A 23 1.41 -25.35 4.43
C SER A 23 1.47 -24.52 3.14
N LEU A 24 0.80 -23.37 3.13
CA LEU A 24 0.75 -22.42 2.02
C LEU A 24 1.71 -21.23 2.20
N GLY A 25 2.57 -21.28 3.24
CA GLY A 25 3.55 -20.23 3.51
C GLY A 25 3.01 -19.03 4.30
N PHE A 26 1.74 -19.07 4.77
CA PHE A 26 1.16 -18.04 5.62
C PHE A 26 1.56 -18.24 7.08
N LEU A 27 2.84 -18.05 7.37
CA LEU A 27 3.43 -18.31 8.69
C LEU A 27 3.16 -17.20 9.72
N PHE A 28 2.68 -16.05 9.28
CA PHE A 28 2.41 -14.87 10.11
C PHE A 28 0.92 -14.67 10.41
N HIS A 29 0.08 -15.71 10.26
CA HIS A 29 -1.34 -15.67 10.65
C HIS A 29 -1.57 -15.34 12.13
N THR A 30 -0.53 -15.46 12.96
CA THR A 30 -0.47 -15.08 14.37
C THR A 30 0.87 -14.39 14.62
N ILE A 31 0.86 -13.14 15.12
CA ILE A 31 2.04 -12.32 15.39
C ILE A 31 2.08 -12.04 16.89
N ASP A 32 3.20 -12.32 17.55
CA ASP A 32 3.39 -12.12 19.01
C ASP A 32 2.29 -12.71 19.90
N GLY A 33 1.68 -13.81 19.45
CA GLY A 33 0.57 -14.48 20.14
C GLY A 33 -0.82 -13.86 19.88
N GLU A 34 -0.87 -12.77 19.15
CA GLU A 34 -2.13 -12.13 18.73
C GLU A 34 -2.54 -12.59 17.33
N ARG A 35 -3.84 -12.71 17.10
CA ARG A 35 -4.38 -13.12 15.81
C ARG A 35 -4.21 -12.00 14.80
N TYR A 36 -3.41 -12.24 13.77
CA TYR A 36 -3.32 -11.38 12.61
C TYR A 36 -4.46 -11.70 11.61
N TRP A 37 -4.67 -12.98 11.29
CA TRP A 37 -5.80 -13.46 10.50
C TRP A 37 -6.93 -13.96 11.42
N ASP A 38 -8.15 -13.44 11.26
CA ASP A 38 -9.30 -13.77 12.11
C ASP A 38 -10.48 -14.32 11.29
N GLU A 39 -10.74 -15.61 11.37
CA GLU A 39 -11.84 -16.28 10.66
C GLU A 39 -13.18 -16.30 11.41
N ARG A 40 -13.26 -15.70 12.61
CA ARG A 40 -14.47 -15.73 13.44
C ARG A 40 -15.59 -14.83 12.93
N ALA A 41 -15.31 -14.01 11.96
CA ALA A 41 -16.31 -13.15 11.32
C ALA A 41 -15.83 -12.67 9.95
N TYR A 42 -16.78 -12.25 9.13
CA TYR A 42 -16.52 -11.58 7.87
C TYR A 42 -17.40 -10.33 7.72
N TYR A 43 -17.00 -9.44 6.84
CA TYR A 43 -17.79 -8.27 6.48
C TYR A 43 -18.54 -8.53 5.18
N ALA A 44 -19.86 -8.34 5.20
CA ALA A 44 -20.73 -8.51 4.04
C ALA A 44 -21.09 -7.15 3.44
N PHE A 45 -20.83 -7.02 2.16
CA PHE A 45 -21.18 -5.88 1.32
C PHE A 45 -22.22 -6.30 0.29
N SER A 46 -23.00 -5.37 -0.23
CA SER A 46 -23.71 -5.55 -1.48
C SER A 46 -22.82 -5.18 -2.66
N LEU A 47 -23.07 -5.76 -3.84
CA LEU A 47 -22.36 -5.40 -5.08
C LEU A 47 -22.38 -3.86 -5.30
N ARG A 48 -23.51 -3.23 -5.09
CA ARG A 48 -23.65 -1.78 -5.21
C ARG A 48 -22.75 -0.99 -4.27
N GLN A 49 -22.55 -1.45 -3.02
CA GLN A 49 -21.62 -0.78 -2.11
C GLN A 49 -20.18 -0.89 -2.61
N ILE A 50 -19.83 -2.02 -3.22
CA ILE A 50 -18.50 -2.20 -3.81
C ILE A 50 -18.35 -1.26 -5.00
N GLU A 51 -19.27 -1.32 -5.98
CA GLU A 51 -19.18 -0.53 -7.22
C GLU A 51 -19.30 0.99 -6.95
N ASP A 52 -20.42 1.44 -6.34
CA ASP A 52 -20.73 2.87 -6.20
C ASP A 52 -19.91 3.55 -5.08
N ASP A 53 -19.63 2.84 -3.96
CA ASP A 53 -19.09 3.48 -2.75
C ASP A 53 -17.60 3.19 -2.53
N ILE A 54 -17.00 2.20 -3.21
CA ILE A 54 -15.58 1.84 -3.10
C ILE A 54 -14.85 1.95 -4.44
N GLU A 55 -15.26 1.23 -5.51
CA GLU A 55 -14.54 1.18 -6.79
C GLU A 55 -14.59 2.51 -7.53
N ASP A 56 -15.77 3.09 -7.76
CA ASP A 56 -15.90 4.39 -8.44
C ASP A 56 -15.14 5.50 -7.70
N PRO A 57 -15.26 5.65 -6.35
CA PRO A 57 -14.44 6.59 -5.60
C PRO A 57 -12.94 6.31 -5.67
N SER A 58 -12.52 5.05 -5.68
CA SER A 58 -11.10 4.68 -5.78
C SER A 58 -10.53 5.08 -7.14
N LEU A 59 -11.26 4.84 -8.23
CA LEU A 59 -10.86 5.29 -9.57
C LEU A 59 -10.75 6.81 -9.65
N ALA A 60 -11.71 7.54 -9.09
CA ALA A 60 -11.67 9.00 -9.05
C ALA A 60 -10.48 9.53 -8.25
N LEU A 61 -10.24 8.98 -7.05
CA LEU A 61 -9.11 9.33 -6.19
C LEU A 61 -7.77 9.00 -6.85
N HIS A 62 -7.68 7.85 -7.54
CA HIS A 62 -6.50 7.47 -8.31
C HIS A 62 -6.20 8.49 -9.42
N GLY A 63 -7.21 8.83 -10.22
CA GLY A 63 -7.06 9.84 -11.28
C GLY A 63 -6.57 11.18 -10.72
N MET A 64 -7.19 11.68 -9.63
CA MET A 64 -6.78 12.91 -8.96
C MET A 64 -5.33 12.83 -8.42
N ALA A 65 -4.91 11.68 -7.90
CA ALA A 65 -3.56 11.46 -7.41
C ALA A 65 -2.54 11.46 -8.55
N MET A 66 -2.85 10.81 -9.69
CA MET A 66 -1.98 10.80 -10.88
C MET A 66 -1.85 12.18 -11.52
N ASP A 67 -2.94 12.96 -11.61
CA ASP A 67 -2.91 14.34 -12.07
C ASP A 67 -2.03 15.22 -11.17
N LEU A 68 -2.07 14.97 -9.86
CA LEU A 68 -1.24 15.69 -8.91
C LEU A 68 0.24 15.32 -9.02
N VAL A 69 0.58 14.05 -9.32
CA VAL A 69 1.98 13.66 -9.62
C VAL A 69 2.53 14.47 -10.77
N ASP A 70 1.74 14.66 -11.86
CA ASP A 70 2.18 15.44 -13.02
C ASP A 70 2.53 16.89 -12.66
N ASP A 71 1.74 17.53 -11.80
CA ASP A 71 2.03 18.87 -11.29
C ASP A 71 3.25 18.89 -10.36
N VAL A 72 3.36 17.92 -9.45
CA VAL A 72 4.43 17.87 -8.44
C VAL A 72 5.80 17.69 -9.10
N VAL A 73 5.94 16.81 -10.07
CA VAL A 73 7.23 16.57 -10.74
C VAL A 73 7.74 17.79 -11.53
N GLN A 74 6.85 18.73 -11.87
CA GLN A 74 7.18 19.97 -12.57
C GLN A 74 7.48 21.14 -11.64
N SER A 75 7.27 20.99 -10.32
CA SER A 75 7.39 22.07 -9.33
C SER A 75 8.38 21.73 -8.21
N GLU A 76 9.51 22.40 -8.19
CA GLU A 76 10.47 22.28 -7.08
C GLU A 76 9.86 22.68 -5.73
N GLU A 77 8.95 23.66 -5.74
CA GLU A 77 8.22 24.07 -4.53
C GLU A 77 7.37 22.91 -3.98
N LEU A 78 6.62 22.22 -4.83
CA LEU A 78 5.81 21.09 -4.41
C LEU A 78 6.67 19.90 -3.96
N LEU A 79 7.74 19.58 -4.68
CA LEU A 79 8.70 18.55 -4.25
C LEU A 79 9.33 18.86 -2.89
N ALA A 80 9.66 20.14 -2.62
CA ALA A 80 10.15 20.56 -1.32
C ALA A 80 9.09 20.40 -0.21
N ARG A 81 7.83 20.70 -0.49
CA ARG A 81 6.71 20.48 0.47
C ARG A 81 6.54 19.01 0.85
N LEU A 82 6.91 18.08 -0.04
CA LEU A 82 6.92 16.66 0.23
C LEU A 82 8.16 16.21 1.03
N SER A 83 9.08 17.13 1.35
CA SER A 83 10.36 16.81 2.01
C SER A 83 11.20 15.77 1.26
N ILE A 84 11.05 15.70 -0.05
CA ILE A 84 11.90 14.86 -0.91
C ILE A 84 13.25 15.59 -1.08
N PRO A 85 14.41 14.94 -0.82
CA PRO A 85 15.70 15.58 -0.99
C PRO A 85 15.90 16.06 -2.44
N SER A 86 16.39 17.29 -2.60
CA SER A 86 16.53 17.94 -3.92
C SER A 86 17.45 17.18 -4.88
N THR A 87 18.37 16.39 -4.33
CA THR A 87 19.25 15.50 -5.12
C THR A 87 18.49 14.44 -5.94
N TYR A 88 17.25 14.08 -5.54
CA TYR A 88 16.45 13.06 -6.21
C TYR A 88 15.35 13.62 -7.12
N TRP A 89 15.15 14.95 -7.18
CA TRP A 89 14.05 15.55 -7.95
C TRP A 89 14.13 15.24 -9.44
N ASP A 90 15.33 15.32 -10.04
CA ASP A 90 15.51 15.00 -11.47
C ASP A 90 15.29 13.51 -11.76
N TRP A 91 15.69 12.62 -10.83
CA TRP A 91 15.43 11.20 -10.95
C TRP A 91 13.93 10.89 -10.93
N ILE A 92 13.19 11.45 -9.98
CA ILE A 92 11.73 11.30 -9.86
C ILE A 92 11.02 11.87 -11.10
N ARG A 93 11.42 13.07 -11.55
CA ARG A 93 10.89 13.70 -12.75
C ARG A 93 11.13 12.85 -13.99
N THR A 94 12.34 12.33 -14.14
CA THR A 94 12.72 11.47 -15.27
C THR A 94 11.91 10.18 -15.28
N SER A 95 11.78 9.55 -14.12
CA SER A 95 10.97 8.33 -13.95
C SER A 95 9.51 8.55 -14.39
N TRP A 96 8.89 9.67 -14.02
CA TRP A 96 7.55 10.03 -14.47
C TRP A 96 7.47 10.28 -15.98
N GLN A 97 8.40 11.07 -16.53
CA GLN A 97 8.42 11.43 -17.95
C GLN A 97 8.66 10.23 -18.86
N GLN A 98 9.50 9.28 -18.42
CA GLN A 98 9.76 8.02 -19.12
C GLN A 98 8.62 7.02 -18.96
N ARG A 99 7.62 7.32 -18.11
CA ARG A 99 6.53 6.42 -17.78
C ARG A 99 7.05 5.07 -17.27
N ASP A 100 8.00 5.14 -16.32
CA ASP A 100 8.51 3.94 -15.69
C ASP A 100 7.35 3.07 -15.19
N PRO A 101 7.38 1.77 -15.46
CA PRO A 101 6.26 0.88 -15.15
C PRO A 101 6.02 0.81 -13.64
N HIS A 102 4.78 0.69 -13.28
CA HIS A 102 4.33 0.43 -11.91
C HIS A 102 3.38 -0.76 -11.88
N LEU A 103 3.20 -1.35 -10.74
CA LEU A 103 2.42 -2.55 -10.58
C LEU A 103 1.11 -2.29 -9.84
N TYR A 104 1.15 -1.75 -8.62
CA TYR A 104 -0.04 -1.59 -7.79
C TYR A 104 0.08 -0.49 -6.74
N GLY A 105 -1.03 -0.20 -6.08
CA GLY A 105 -1.10 0.63 -4.89
C GLY A 105 -2.33 0.29 -4.07
N ARG A 106 -2.36 0.71 -2.79
CA ARG A 106 -3.51 0.53 -1.91
C ARG A 106 -3.94 1.87 -1.33
N MET A 107 -5.23 2.11 -1.35
CA MET A 107 -5.88 3.20 -0.63
C MET A 107 -6.49 2.66 0.65
N ASP A 108 -6.28 3.34 1.76
CA ASP A 108 -6.89 2.99 3.03
C ASP A 108 -8.11 3.88 3.27
N LEU A 109 -9.30 3.25 3.29
CA LEU A 109 -10.59 3.94 3.31
C LEU A 109 -11.37 3.64 4.59
N ALA A 110 -11.90 4.70 5.22
CA ALA A 110 -12.93 4.57 6.26
C ALA A 110 -14.30 4.52 5.59
N TYR A 111 -15.04 3.43 5.79
CA TYR A 111 -16.37 3.24 5.18
C TYR A 111 -17.33 2.57 6.14
N ASP A 112 -18.51 3.17 6.33
CA ASP A 112 -19.55 2.72 7.27
C ASP A 112 -20.70 1.93 6.59
N GLY A 113 -20.62 1.73 5.28
CA GLY A 113 -21.63 1.06 4.48
C GLY A 113 -22.76 1.96 4.00
N THR A 114 -22.75 3.26 4.29
CA THR A 114 -23.85 4.20 3.96
C THR A 114 -23.38 5.58 3.51
N SER A 115 -22.32 6.10 4.11
CA SER A 115 -21.73 7.41 3.80
C SER A 115 -20.62 7.27 2.75
N PRO A 116 -20.22 8.34 2.05
CA PRO A 116 -19.05 8.28 1.16
C PRO A 116 -17.80 7.81 1.91
N ALA A 117 -17.10 6.82 1.35
CA ALA A 117 -15.83 6.35 1.88
C ALA A 117 -14.81 7.50 1.99
N LYS A 118 -14.04 7.56 3.08
CA LYS A 118 -13.07 8.63 3.34
C LYS A 118 -11.64 8.12 3.22
N LEU A 119 -10.85 8.78 2.37
CA LEU A 119 -9.44 8.47 2.19
C LEU A 119 -8.64 8.87 3.44
N TYR A 120 -7.97 7.88 4.06
CA TYR A 120 -7.04 8.10 5.15
C TYR A 120 -5.61 8.29 4.67
N GLU A 121 -5.18 7.46 3.71
CA GLU A 121 -3.84 7.53 3.13
C GLU A 121 -3.73 6.73 1.82
N LEU A 122 -2.68 7.01 1.08
CA LEU A 122 -2.24 6.24 -0.08
C LEU A 122 -0.99 5.44 0.29
N ASN A 123 -0.98 4.16 -0.03
CA ASN A 123 0.15 3.23 0.12
C ASN A 123 0.53 2.72 -1.27
N TYR A 124 1.32 3.50 -2.02
CA TYR A 124 1.61 3.22 -3.43
C TYR A 124 3.03 2.73 -3.69
N ASP A 125 3.86 2.67 -2.64
CA ASP A 125 5.24 2.18 -2.75
C ASP A 125 5.37 0.75 -2.21
N THR A 126 5.00 0.52 -0.95
CA THR A 126 5.17 -0.78 -0.28
C THR A 126 3.92 -1.19 0.51
N PRO A 127 2.73 -1.30 -0.13
CA PRO A 127 1.54 -1.77 0.57
C PRO A 127 1.68 -3.23 0.97
N THR A 128 1.35 -3.56 2.21
CA THR A 128 1.28 -4.93 2.77
C THR A 128 -0.13 -5.50 2.68
N SER A 129 -0.34 -6.75 3.16
CA SER A 129 -1.63 -7.48 3.14
C SER A 129 -2.10 -7.87 1.73
N LEU A 130 -1.19 -7.98 0.77
CA LEU A 130 -1.51 -8.37 -0.59
C LEU A 130 -1.85 -9.86 -0.69
N TYR A 131 -1.03 -10.71 -0.12
CA TYR A 131 -1.22 -12.17 -0.10
C TYR A 131 -2.55 -12.55 0.54
N GLU A 132 -2.86 -11.91 1.68
CA GLU A 132 -4.09 -12.11 2.43
C GLU A 132 -5.32 -11.71 1.60
N ALA A 133 -5.30 -10.54 1.00
CA ALA A 133 -6.44 -10.01 0.24
C ALA A 133 -6.65 -10.74 -1.08
N ALA A 134 -5.60 -11.04 -1.82
CA ALA A 134 -5.69 -11.60 -3.15
C ALA A 134 -5.88 -13.12 -3.16
N TYR A 135 -5.21 -13.85 -2.26
CA TYR A 135 -5.15 -15.30 -2.28
C TYR A 135 -5.83 -15.97 -1.09
N PHE A 136 -5.41 -15.65 0.15
CA PHE A 136 -5.89 -16.41 1.32
C PHE A 136 -7.35 -16.14 1.64
N GLN A 137 -7.84 -14.92 1.40
CA GLN A 137 -9.25 -14.56 1.49
C GLN A 137 -10.10 -15.32 0.46
N TRP A 138 -9.61 -15.45 -0.78
CA TRP A 138 -10.27 -16.24 -1.81
C TRP A 138 -10.38 -17.72 -1.41
N LEU A 139 -9.29 -18.31 -0.91
CA LEU A 139 -9.27 -19.70 -0.43
C LEU A 139 -10.27 -19.91 0.72
N TRP A 140 -10.34 -18.98 1.65
CA TRP A 140 -11.33 -18.99 2.73
C TRP A 140 -12.76 -18.99 2.16
N LEU A 141 -13.04 -18.10 1.21
CA LEU A 141 -14.36 -17.98 0.58
C LEU A 141 -14.78 -19.28 -0.13
N GLU A 142 -13.90 -19.82 -0.99
CA GLU A 142 -14.18 -21.06 -1.72
C GLU A 142 -14.51 -22.23 -0.78
N GLN A 143 -13.72 -22.41 0.27
CA GLN A 143 -13.95 -23.48 1.24
C GLN A 143 -15.24 -23.28 2.06
N GLN A 144 -15.60 -22.05 2.39
CA GLN A 144 -16.88 -21.77 3.08
C GLN A 144 -18.09 -22.00 2.17
N ILE A 145 -17.95 -21.76 0.86
CA ILE A 145 -18.99 -22.09 -0.14
C ILE A 145 -19.09 -23.59 -0.30
N GLU A 146 -17.98 -24.32 -0.44
CA GLU A 146 -17.95 -25.78 -0.56
C GLU A 146 -18.56 -26.47 0.66
N ALA A 147 -18.28 -25.96 1.85
CA ALA A 147 -18.87 -26.43 3.10
C ALA A 147 -20.38 -26.10 3.23
N GLY A 148 -20.95 -25.31 2.32
CA GLY A 148 -22.34 -24.89 2.35
C GLY A 148 -22.65 -23.84 3.43
N VAL A 149 -21.64 -23.20 4.01
CA VAL A 149 -21.78 -22.16 5.03
C VAL A 149 -22.11 -20.82 4.39
N LEU A 150 -21.45 -20.51 3.27
CA LEU A 150 -21.76 -19.34 2.46
C LEU A 150 -22.58 -19.73 1.21
N PRO A 151 -23.41 -18.82 0.69
CA PRO A 151 -24.18 -19.07 -0.51
C PRO A 151 -23.26 -19.15 -1.74
N ARG A 152 -23.63 -19.95 -2.73
CA ARG A 152 -22.84 -20.17 -3.97
C ARG A 152 -22.59 -18.92 -4.80
N HIS A 153 -23.32 -17.84 -4.56
CA HIS A 153 -23.15 -16.57 -5.24
C HIS A 153 -22.38 -15.54 -4.39
N ALA A 154 -21.80 -15.96 -3.26
CA ALA A 154 -20.89 -15.11 -2.52
C ALA A 154 -19.61 -14.90 -3.34
N ASP A 155 -19.06 -13.69 -3.26
CA ASP A 155 -17.86 -13.29 -3.97
C ASP A 155 -17.02 -12.41 -3.04
N GLN A 156 -15.72 -12.36 -3.26
CA GLN A 156 -14.80 -11.46 -2.54
C GLN A 156 -14.69 -10.07 -3.20
N TYR A 157 -15.28 -9.88 -4.35
CA TYR A 157 -15.29 -8.62 -5.13
C TYR A 157 -13.91 -8.05 -5.42
N ASN A 158 -12.90 -8.88 -5.61
CA ASN A 158 -11.60 -8.42 -6.08
C ASN A 158 -11.06 -9.34 -7.18
N ARG A 159 -10.27 -8.76 -8.07
CA ARG A 159 -9.58 -9.42 -9.18
C ARG A 159 -8.07 -9.17 -9.10
N ILE A 160 -7.54 -9.04 -7.89
CA ILE A 160 -6.14 -8.65 -7.68
C ILE A 160 -5.20 -9.64 -8.34
N GLN A 161 -5.44 -10.96 -8.18
CA GLN A 161 -4.64 -12.02 -8.78
C GLN A 161 -4.60 -11.91 -10.31
N GLU A 162 -5.77 -11.79 -10.95
CA GLU A 162 -5.89 -11.71 -12.40
C GLU A 162 -5.22 -10.44 -12.93
N LEU A 163 -5.46 -9.30 -12.29
CA LEU A 163 -4.90 -8.01 -12.70
C LEU A 163 -3.37 -7.99 -12.56
N LEU A 164 -2.81 -8.57 -11.49
CA LEU A 164 -1.37 -8.72 -11.33
C LEU A 164 -0.75 -9.59 -12.44
N CYS A 165 -1.37 -10.72 -12.76
CA CYS A 165 -0.92 -11.57 -13.86
C CYS A 165 -1.01 -10.83 -15.21
N GLU A 166 -2.10 -10.08 -15.47
CA GLU A 166 -2.26 -9.24 -16.67
C GLU A 166 -1.20 -8.13 -16.75
N ALA A 167 -0.90 -7.47 -15.62
CA ALA A 167 0.13 -6.44 -15.53
C ALA A 167 1.53 -7.04 -15.82
N PHE A 168 1.90 -8.15 -15.20
CA PHE A 168 3.16 -8.83 -15.48
C PHE A 168 3.26 -9.31 -16.94
N ALA A 169 2.19 -9.86 -17.50
CA ALA A 169 2.16 -10.26 -18.91
C ALA A 169 2.37 -9.06 -19.85
N THR A 170 1.82 -7.88 -19.50
CA THR A 170 2.02 -6.65 -20.25
C THR A 170 3.46 -6.16 -20.15
N LEU A 171 4.06 -6.17 -18.96
CA LEU A 171 5.46 -5.79 -18.75
C LEU A 171 6.42 -6.71 -19.53
N ALA A 172 6.18 -8.01 -19.53
CA ALA A 172 6.97 -8.97 -20.31
C ALA A 172 6.83 -8.75 -21.83
N LYS A 173 5.60 -8.56 -22.32
CA LYS A 173 5.31 -8.33 -23.74
C LYS A 173 5.93 -7.05 -24.29
N THR A 174 5.89 -5.99 -23.50
CA THR A 174 6.48 -4.68 -23.87
C THR A 174 7.99 -4.65 -23.66
N ARG A 175 8.58 -5.70 -23.08
CA ARG A 175 9.98 -5.75 -22.66
C ARG A 175 10.38 -4.57 -21.75
N SER A 176 9.45 -4.17 -20.92
CA SER A 176 9.63 -3.06 -19.97
C SER A 176 10.37 -3.48 -18.70
N ILE A 177 10.75 -4.75 -18.58
CA ILE A 177 11.48 -5.32 -17.43
C ILE A 177 12.64 -6.20 -17.92
N GLY A 178 13.70 -6.25 -17.10
CA GLY A 178 14.85 -7.14 -17.33
C GLY A 178 14.55 -8.61 -17.01
N SER A 179 15.44 -9.50 -17.44
CA SER A 179 15.36 -10.94 -17.14
C SER A 179 16.69 -11.43 -16.54
N PRO A 180 16.64 -12.06 -15.35
CA PRO A 180 15.46 -12.25 -14.52
C PRO A 180 14.94 -10.94 -13.93
N LEU A 181 13.64 -10.87 -13.64
CA LEU A 181 13.07 -9.84 -12.78
C LEU A 181 13.49 -10.15 -11.34
N HIS A 182 14.25 -9.25 -10.74
CA HIS A 182 14.64 -9.40 -9.34
C HIS A 182 13.55 -8.90 -8.40
N PHE A 183 13.38 -9.62 -7.31
CA PHE A 183 12.49 -9.26 -6.21
C PHE A 183 13.28 -9.14 -4.91
N SER A 184 12.92 -8.17 -4.08
CA SER A 184 13.65 -7.89 -2.86
C SER A 184 12.73 -7.50 -1.71
N SER A 185 13.08 -7.97 -0.51
CA SER A 185 12.59 -7.52 0.78
C SER A 185 13.72 -7.56 1.81
N VAL A 186 13.48 -7.05 3.01
CA VAL A 186 14.45 -7.13 4.11
C VAL A 186 14.65 -8.57 4.60
N HIS A 187 15.82 -8.85 5.17
CA HIS A 187 16.02 -10.10 5.89
C HIS A 187 15.07 -10.23 7.08
N GLY A 188 14.59 -11.44 7.33
CA GLY A 188 13.88 -11.81 8.56
C GLY A 188 12.41 -11.39 8.62
N SER A 189 11.89 -10.61 7.67
CA SER A 189 10.45 -10.33 7.57
C SER A 189 9.73 -11.48 6.86
N THR A 190 8.97 -12.28 7.61
CA THR A 190 8.19 -13.39 7.07
C THR A 190 6.99 -12.88 6.23
N GLU A 191 6.38 -11.78 6.65
CA GLU A 191 5.26 -11.14 5.95
C GLU A 191 5.71 -10.59 4.59
N ASP A 192 6.79 -9.79 4.57
CA ASP A 192 7.33 -9.26 3.32
C ASP A 192 7.75 -10.37 2.37
N ARG A 193 8.38 -11.42 2.92
CA ARG A 193 8.80 -12.57 2.13
C ARG A 193 7.62 -13.29 1.49
N ALA A 194 6.53 -13.49 2.19
CA ALA A 194 5.32 -14.12 1.64
C ALA A 194 4.70 -13.24 0.52
N THR A 195 4.65 -11.92 0.72
CA THR A 195 4.21 -10.98 -0.33
C THR A 195 5.10 -11.07 -1.57
N ILE A 196 6.41 -11.11 -1.39
CA ILE A 196 7.38 -11.28 -2.49
C ILE A 196 7.19 -12.60 -3.22
N ASP A 197 7.08 -13.72 -2.50
CA ASP A 197 6.91 -15.03 -3.11
C ASP A 197 5.58 -15.14 -3.85
N TYR A 198 4.51 -14.55 -3.33
CA TYR A 198 3.22 -14.44 -4.03
C TYR A 198 3.34 -13.66 -5.36
N LEU A 199 3.99 -12.50 -5.35
CA LEU A 199 4.20 -11.72 -6.58
C LEU A 199 5.08 -12.45 -7.60
N ARG A 200 6.09 -13.18 -7.13
CA ARG A 200 6.92 -14.05 -7.98
C ARG A 200 6.11 -15.17 -8.61
N ASP A 201 5.17 -15.75 -7.88
CA ASP A 201 4.25 -16.76 -8.43
C ASP A 201 3.35 -16.17 -9.52
N CYS A 202 2.81 -14.95 -9.34
CA CYS A 202 2.07 -14.24 -10.40
C CYS A 202 2.95 -14.02 -11.65
N ALA A 203 4.20 -13.61 -11.47
CA ALA A 203 5.15 -13.43 -12.57
C ALA A 203 5.50 -14.76 -13.28
N HIS A 204 5.71 -15.84 -12.53
CA HIS A 204 5.97 -17.18 -13.08
C HIS A 204 4.78 -17.72 -13.88
N GLN A 205 3.54 -17.48 -13.45
CA GLN A 205 2.34 -17.91 -14.18
C GLN A 205 2.27 -17.36 -15.61
N VAL A 206 2.90 -16.21 -15.85
CA VAL A 206 2.98 -15.58 -17.17
C VAL A 206 4.34 -15.76 -17.86
N GLY A 207 5.19 -16.63 -17.32
CA GLY A 207 6.46 -17.04 -17.94
C GLY A 207 7.65 -16.11 -17.70
N ILE A 208 7.57 -15.22 -16.69
CA ILE A 208 8.71 -14.37 -16.32
C ILE A 208 9.67 -15.15 -15.42
N GLU A 209 10.96 -15.18 -15.79
CA GLU A 209 12.02 -15.66 -14.92
C GLU A 209 12.24 -14.67 -13.78
N THR A 210 12.30 -15.17 -12.53
CA THR A 210 12.51 -14.32 -11.36
C THR A 210 13.71 -14.74 -10.54
N ALA A 211 14.33 -13.79 -9.86
CA ALA A 211 15.36 -14.01 -8.86
C ALA A 211 14.96 -13.27 -7.56
N PHE A 212 15.45 -13.75 -6.43
CA PHE A 212 15.32 -13.06 -5.14
C PHE A 212 16.70 -12.66 -4.63
N VAL A 213 16.79 -11.46 -4.08
CA VAL A 213 17.94 -10.96 -3.33
C VAL A 213 17.43 -10.15 -2.15
N ALA A 214 17.96 -10.36 -0.95
CA ALA A 214 17.59 -9.48 0.16
C ALA A 214 18.14 -8.07 -0.08
N ILE A 215 17.44 -7.04 0.42
CA ILE A 215 17.84 -5.64 0.15
C ILE A 215 19.25 -5.35 0.68
N GLU A 216 19.61 -5.94 1.81
CA GLU A 216 20.91 -5.79 2.47
C GLU A 216 22.05 -6.48 1.71
N ASP A 217 21.74 -7.44 0.84
CA ASP A 217 22.70 -8.23 0.06
C ASP A 217 22.93 -7.65 -1.35
N ILE A 218 22.23 -6.60 -1.72
CA ILE A 218 22.44 -5.92 -3.00
C ILE A 218 23.81 -5.25 -3.01
N GLY A 219 24.65 -5.64 -3.99
CA GLY A 219 25.98 -5.07 -4.22
C GLY A 219 25.97 -3.94 -5.24
N LEU A 220 27.10 -3.22 -5.30
CA LEU A 220 27.39 -2.25 -6.33
C LEU A 220 28.76 -2.58 -6.95
N SER A 221 28.80 -2.87 -8.26
CA SER A 221 30.03 -3.15 -8.99
C SER A 221 30.91 -1.90 -9.11
N ALA A 222 32.17 -2.09 -9.44
CA ALA A 222 33.12 -0.99 -9.66
C ALA A 222 32.67 -0.03 -10.78
N ASP A 223 31.90 -0.52 -11.74
CA ASP A 223 31.34 0.28 -12.84
C ASP A 223 29.99 0.92 -12.51
N GLY A 224 29.49 0.75 -11.27
CA GLY A 224 28.27 1.37 -10.78
C GLY A 224 26.97 0.63 -11.14
N TRP A 225 27.04 -0.68 -11.43
CA TRP A 225 25.87 -1.53 -11.63
C TRP A 225 25.46 -2.21 -10.33
N PHE A 226 24.18 -2.21 -10.03
CA PHE A 226 23.65 -3.00 -8.92
C PHE A 226 23.70 -4.50 -9.25
N THR A 227 24.10 -5.32 -8.27
CA THR A 227 24.29 -6.76 -8.47
C THR A 227 23.66 -7.57 -7.34
N ASP A 228 23.25 -8.79 -7.67
CA ASP A 228 22.82 -9.79 -6.69
C ASP A 228 24.04 -10.51 -6.06
N THR A 229 23.79 -11.47 -5.18
CA THR A 229 24.83 -12.24 -4.46
C THR A 229 25.69 -13.15 -5.36
N THR A 230 25.34 -13.27 -6.64
CA THR A 230 26.09 -14.03 -7.65
C THR A 230 26.79 -13.13 -8.66
N ASP A 231 26.94 -11.84 -8.36
CA ASP A 231 27.49 -10.79 -9.22
C ASP A 231 26.67 -10.56 -10.52
N ARG A 232 25.42 -11.04 -10.61
CA ARG A 232 24.55 -10.77 -11.75
C ARG A 232 24.00 -9.35 -11.63
N VAL A 233 24.03 -8.59 -12.73
CA VAL A 233 23.48 -7.24 -12.80
C VAL A 233 21.96 -7.28 -12.63
N ILE A 234 21.45 -6.47 -11.72
CA ILE A 234 20.03 -6.25 -11.48
C ILE A 234 19.56 -5.17 -12.46
N GLN A 235 18.85 -5.58 -13.52
CA GLN A 235 18.29 -4.64 -14.52
C GLN A 235 16.98 -4.03 -14.05
N THR A 236 16.10 -4.86 -13.46
CA THR A 236 14.82 -4.43 -12.87
C THR A 236 14.66 -5.07 -11.50
N LEU A 237 14.35 -4.27 -10.51
CA LEU A 237 14.13 -4.68 -9.13
C LEU A 237 12.71 -4.34 -8.70
N PHE A 238 11.90 -5.36 -8.40
CA PHE A 238 10.74 -5.15 -7.54
C PHE A 238 11.21 -5.12 -6.09
N LYS A 239 10.92 -4.04 -5.39
CA LYS A 239 11.34 -3.84 -4.01
C LYS A 239 10.15 -3.72 -3.05
N LEU A 240 10.13 -4.51 -2.02
CA LEU A 240 9.27 -4.28 -0.87
C LEU A 240 10.09 -3.62 0.25
N TYR A 241 10.62 -2.45 -0.07
CA TYR A 241 11.47 -1.64 0.81
C TYR A 241 11.23 -0.16 0.50
N PRO A 242 10.98 0.69 1.51
CA PRO A 242 10.60 2.09 1.30
C PRO A 242 11.61 2.89 0.49
N LEU A 243 11.12 3.68 -0.48
CA LEU A 243 11.98 4.54 -1.31
C LEU A 243 12.75 5.55 -0.49
N GLU A 244 12.14 6.13 0.55
CA GLU A 244 12.82 7.07 1.44
C GLU A 244 14.00 6.43 2.16
N PHE A 245 13.92 5.16 2.54
CA PHE A 245 15.04 4.43 3.14
C PHE A 245 16.13 4.12 2.11
N MET A 246 15.73 3.69 0.88
CA MET A 246 16.70 3.49 -0.20
C MET A 246 17.49 4.75 -0.53
N MET A 247 16.84 5.92 -0.49
CA MET A 247 17.52 7.21 -0.74
C MET A 247 18.54 7.57 0.36
N GLU A 248 18.31 7.12 1.59
CA GLU A 248 19.20 7.34 2.75
C GLU A 248 20.27 6.26 2.88
N ASP A 249 20.11 5.11 2.24
CA ASP A 249 21.06 4.01 2.28
C ASP A 249 22.39 4.33 1.62
N ARG A 250 23.40 3.52 1.91
CA ARG A 250 24.78 3.66 1.41
C ARG A 250 24.86 3.87 -0.11
N PHE A 251 24.02 3.18 -0.88
CA PHE A 251 23.99 3.24 -2.34
C PHE A 251 22.87 4.14 -2.89
N GLY A 252 22.19 4.90 -2.02
CA GLY A 252 21.13 5.83 -2.43
C GLY A 252 21.56 6.79 -3.54
N PRO A 253 22.76 7.45 -3.45
CA PRO A 253 23.23 8.32 -4.53
C PRO A 253 23.39 7.64 -5.90
N ASP A 254 23.62 6.33 -5.93
CA ASP A 254 23.81 5.56 -7.17
C ASP A 254 22.49 5.22 -7.87
N LEU A 255 21.33 5.31 -7.18
CA LEU A 255 20.00 5.13 -7.79
C LEU A 255 19.78 6.10 -8.96
N GLN A 256 20.36 7.30 -8.89
CA GLN A 256 20.21 8.34 -9.91
C GLN A 256 20.98 8.03 -11.20
N ARG A 257 21.85 7.02 -11.23
CA ARG A 257 22.61 6.62 -12.43
C ARG A 257 21.75 5.92 -13.47
N HIS A 258 20.50 5.62 -13.15
CA HIS A 258 19.58 4.88 -14.03
C HIS A 258 20.11 3.53 -14.52
N THR A 259 20.98 2.88 -13.74
CA THR A 259 21.54 1.57 -14.06
C THR A 259 20.63 0.42 -13.65
N MET A 260 19.61 0.71 -12.81
CA MET A 260 18.61 -0.24 -12.35
C MET A 260 17.23 0.42 -12.42
N GLN A 261 16.26 -0.25 -13.02
CA GLN A 261 14.87 0.16 -13.02
C GLN A 261 14.19 -0.35 -11.75
N LEU A 262 13.47 0.52 -11.08
CA LEU A 262 12.66 0.14 -9.91
C LEU A 262 11.20 -0.16 -10.30
N LEU A 263 10.63 -1.14 -9.65
CA LEU A 263 9.24 -1.50 -9.61
C LEU A 263 8.88 -1.71 -8.11
N GLU A 264 8.26 -0.82 -7.42
CA GLU A 264 7.61 0.43 -7.84
C GLU A 264 8.61 1.56 -8.18
N PRO A 265 8.28 2.40 -9.16
CA PRO A 265 9.19 3.40 -9.70
C PRO A 265 9.38 4.62 -8.78
N ALA A 266 10.45 5.39 -9.05
CA ALA A 266 10.85 6.54 -8.24
C ALA A 266 9.75 7.60 -8.07
N TRP A 267 8.91 7.85 -9.09
CA TRP A 267 7.85 8.83 -8.99
C TRP A 267 6.78 8.49 -7.94
N LYS A 268 6.68 7.22 -7.53
CA LYS A 268 5.75 6.80 -6.46
C LYS A 268 6.17 7.26 -5.06
N ALA A 269 7.38 7.78 -4.87
CA ALA A 269 7.75 8.52 -3.66
C ALA A 269 6.79 9.67 -3.34
N ILE A 270 6.14 10.24 -4.37
CA ILE A 270 5.12 11.28 -4.22
C ILE A 270 3.84 10.71 -3.60
N LEU A 271 3.40 9.53 -4.05
CA LEU A 271 2.13 8.92 -3.66
C LEU A 271 2.18 8.13 -2.35
N SER A 272 3.36 7.75 -1.88
CA SER A 272 3.56 7.09 -0.59
C SER A 272 3.83 8.06 0.56
N ASN A 273 3.93 9.35 0.26
CA ASN A 273 4.16 10.42 1.22
C ASN A 273 2.82 11.03 1.67
N LYS A 274 2.59 11.14 2.96
CA LYS A 274 1.33 11.69 3.50
C LYS A 274 1.10 13.16 3.14
N ALA A 275 2.14 13.88 2.68
CA ALA A 275 2.02 15.24 2.14
C ALA A 275 1.12 15.33 0.90
N ILE A 276 0.86 14.21 0.22
CA ILE A 276 -0.12 14.16 -0.88
C ILE A 276 -1.54 14.54 -0.44
N LEU A 277 -1.91 14.25 0.81
CA LEU A 277 -3.25 14.49 1.33
C LEU A 277 -3.63 15.98 1.42
N PRO A 278 -2.79 16.88 2.00
CA PRO A 278 -3.03 18.32 1.91
C PRO A 278 -3.08 18.84 0.48
N LEU A 279 -2.22 18.35 -0.42
CA LEU A 279 -2.20 18.78 -1.81
C LEU A 279 -3.47 18.37 -2.55
N LEU A 280 -3.97 17.15 -2.33
CA LEU A 280 -5.26 16.70 -2.86
C LEU A 280 -6.41 17.57 -2.32
N TRP A 281 -6.38 17.90 -1.02
CA TRP A 281 -7.42 18.75 -0.42
C TRP A 281 -7.36 20.18 -0.94
N GLU A 282 -6.17 20.77 -1.10
CA GLU A 282 -5.99 22.11 -1.67
C GLU A 282 -6.55 22.20 -3.10
N ARG A 283 -6.37 21.14 -3.89
CA ARG A 283 -6.83 21.07 -5.29
C ARG A 283 -8.32 20.73 -5.41
N HIS A 284 -8.85 19.91 -4.52
CA HIS A 284 -10.22 19.41 -4.55
C HIS A 284 -10.96 19.64 -3.22
N PRO A 285 -11.10 20.90 -2.78
CA PRO A 285 -11.74 21.20 -1.49
C PRO A 285 -13.21 20.78 -1.52
N GLY A 286 -13.63 20.10 -0.46
CA GLY A 286 -15.00 19.62 -0.35
C GLY A 286 -15.32 18.33 -1.11
N HIS A 287 -14.32 17.67 -1.72
CA HIS A 287 -14.55 16.37 -2.37
C HIS A 287 -15.10 15.34 -1.37
N PRO A 288 -16.17 14.59 -1.70
CA PRO A 288 -16.87 13.74 -0.74
C PRO A 288 -15.99 12.64 -0.12
N ASN A 289 -14.98 12.17 -0.84
CA ASN A 289 -14.10 11.09 -0.40
C ASN A 289 -12.78 11.58 0.24
N LEU A 290 -12.50 12.90 0.22
CA LEU A 290 -11.35 13.47 0.91
C LEU A 290 -11.71 13.95 2.31
N LEU A 291 -10.71 14.05 3.17
CA LEU A 291 -10.76 14.72 4.47
C LEU A 291 -9.95 16.01 4.39
N PRO A 292 -10.41 17.11 5.01
CA PRO A 292 -9.58 18.31 5.18
C PRO A 292 -8.20 17.94 5.71
N ALA A 293 -7.16 18.40 5.04
CA ALA A 293 -5.78 18.15 5.45
C ALA A 293 -4.91 19.38 5.19
N HIS A 294 -3.93 19.63 6.06
CA HIS A 294 -3.06 20.79 5.99
C HIS A 294 -1.64 20.43 6.41
N PHE A 295 -0.67 21.12 5.85
CA PHE A 295 0.71 21.08 6.32
C PHE A 295 0.84 21.78 7.67
N VAL A 296 1.71 21.25 8.53
CA VAL A 296 2.02 21.85 9.84
C VAL A 296 3.51 21.75 10.11
N GLU A 297 4.01 22.69 10.92
CA GLU A 297 5.39 22.68 11.39
C GLU A 297 5.63 21.53 12.39
N ALA A 298 6.90 21.17 12.55
CA ALA A 298 7.32 20.22 13.58
C ALA A 298 6.82 20.67 14.97
N GLY A 299 6.32 19.73 15.76
CA GLY A 299 5.84 20.00 17.11
C GLY A 299 4.47 20.69 17.19
N PHE A 300 3.82 21.01 16.07
CA PHE A 300 2.45 21.54 16.10
C PHE A 300 1.49 20.50 16.70
N PRO A 301 0.85 20.79 17.85
CA PRO A 301 -0.05 19.84 18.49
C PRO A 301 -1.40 19.81 17.76
N PRO A 302 -1.99 18.64 17.52
CA PRO A 302 -3.32 18.57 16.95
C PRO A 302 -4.35 19.17 17.93
N GLN A 303 -5.32 19.88 17.37
CA GLN A 303 -6.50 20.37 18.09
C GLN A 303 -7.61 19.31 18.09
N ALA A 304 -8.67 19.54 18.88
CA ALA A 304 -9.85 18.66 18.88
C ALA A 304 -10.41 18.48 17.45
N GLY A 305 -10.64 17.25 17.07
CA GLY A 305 -11.12 16.89 15.73
C GLY A 305 -10.02 16.76 14.66
N TRP A 306 -8.74 16.67 15.05
CA TRP A 306 -7.62 16.54 14.12
C TRP A 306 -6.64 15.42 14.49
N VAL A 307 -6.01 14.87 13.46
CA VAL A 307 -4.97 13.84 13.55
C VAL A 307 -3.69 14.41 12.94
N ARG A 308 -2.60 14.43 13.70
CA ARG A 308 -1.26 14.76 13.22
C ARG A 308 -0.57 13.49 12.74
N LYS A 309 0.04 13.54 11.56
CA LYS A 309 0.77 12.42 10.95
C LYS A 309 2.12 12.91 10.44
N PRO A 310 3.24 12.25 10.78
CA PRO A 310 4.52 12.47 10.09
C PRO A 310 4.39 12.14 8.59
N LEU A 311 5.20 12.76 7.73
CA LEU A 311 5.09 12.55 6.28
C LEU A 311 5.35 11.11 5.85
N PHE A 312 6.33 10.45 6.47
CA PHE A 312 6.83 9.13 6.09
C PHE A 312 6.51 8.03 7.12
N SER A 313 5.56 8.24 8.03
CA SER A 313 5.21 7.20 9.01
C SER A 313 4.43 6.05 8.39
N ARG A 314 4.61 4.83 8.95
CA ARG A 314 3.97 3.58 8.53
C ARG A 314 3.25 2.95 9.71
N GLU A 315 2.27 2.08 9.44
CA GLU A 315 1.53 1.28 10.45
C GLU A 315 0.98 2.13 11.61
N GLY A 316 0.59 3.36 11.32
CA GLY A 316 0.08 4.27 12.35
C GLY A 316 1.13 4.76 13.36
N ALA A 317 2.44 4.55 13.11
CA ALA A 317 3.50 5.00 13.99
C ALA A 317 3.56 6.53 14.10
N ASN A 318 3.84 7.05 15.31
CA ASN A 318 3.96 8.48 15.62
C ASN A 318 2.73 9.32 15.23
N ILE A 319 1.56 8.71 15.14
CA ILE A 319 0.31 9.43 14.94
C ILE A 319 -0.17 9.99 16.29
N GLU A 320 -0.56 11.24 16.29
CA GLU A 320 -1.20 11.87 17.42
C GLU A 320 -2.59 12.39 17.00
N MET A 321 -3.63 11.94 17.67
CA MET A 321 -5.00 12.37 17.40
C MET A 321 -5.64 12.99 18.64
N VAL A 322 -6.50 13.96 18.39
CA VAL A 322 -7.40 14.53 19.40
C VAL A 322 -8.82 14.35 18.88
N THR A 323 -9.59 13.49 19.54
CA THR A 323 -10.99 13.25 19.16
C THR A 323 -11.82 14.53 19.32
N ALA A 324 -13.02 14.57 18.73
CA ALA A 324 -13.93 15.69 18.89
C ALA A 324 -14.29 15.97 20.38
N ALA A 325 -14.25 14.93 21.23
CA ALA A 325 -14.44 15.04 22.68
C ALA A 325 -13.19 15.49 23.45
N GLY A 326 -12.06 15.76 22.76
CA GLY A 326 -10.82 16.20 23.36
C GLY A 326 -9.93 15.09 23.95
N GLN A 327 -10.26 13.82 23.74
CA GLN A 327 -9.40 12.70 24.14
C GLN A 327 -8.16 12.67 23.26
N ARG A 328 -6.97 12.63 23.85
CA ARG A 328 -5.70 12.47 23.15
C ARG A 328 -5.30 11.00 23.09
N ILE A 329 -4.91 10.56 21.89
CA ILE A 329 -4.39 9.22 21.63
C ILE A 329 -3.11 9.42 20.84
N ARG A 330 -2.03 8.77 21.25
CA ARG A 330 -0.73 8.83 20.57
C ARG A 330 -0.17 7.41 20.41
N SER A 331 0.29 7.10 19.21
CA SER A 331 1.10 5.92 18.96
C SER A 331 2.59 6.28 19.03
N THR A 332 3.40 5.32 19.41
CA THR A 332 4.87 5.45 19.42
C THR A 332 5.45 4.88 18.12
N GLY A 333 6.67 5.28 17.78
CA GLY A 333 7.37 4.77 16.61
C GLY A 333 8.69 5.51 16.37
N PRO A 334 9.43 5.16 15.32
CA PRO A 334 10.78 5.69 15.06
C PRO A 334 10.79 7.03 14.30
N TYR A 335 9.64 7.64 14.02
CA TYR A 335 9.54 8.82 13.13
C TYR A 335 9.39 10.16 13.89
N ASP A 336 9.66 10.20 15.20
CA ASP A 336 9.47 11.41 16.04
C ASP A 336 10.34 12.59 15.60
N ASP A 337 11.51 12.35 15.05
CA ASP A 337 12.48 13.39 14.69
C ASP A 337 12.23 14.00 13.31
N HIS A 338 11.23 13.53 12.55
CA HIS A 338 10.95 14.11 11.23
C HIS A 338 10.32 15.50 11.38
N PRO A 339 10.96 16.55 10.80
CA PRO A 339 10.56 17.95 11.04
C PRO A 339 9.23 18.33 10.42
N ALA A 340 8.76 17.59 9.41
CA ALA A 340 7.54 17.88 8.67
C ALA A 340 6.42 16.90 8.99
N ALA A 341 5.20 17.44 9.10
CA ALA A 341 4.00 16.68 9.37
C ALA A 341 2.79 17.30 8.68
N ILE A 342 1.72 16.57 8.66
CA ILE A 342 0.39 17.05 8.26
C ILE A 342 -0.58 16.93 9.44
N ILE A 343 -1.66 17.69 9.37
CA ILE A 343 -2.89 17.40 10.10
C ILE A 343 -3.98 17.02 9.10
N GLN A 344 -4.77 16.01 9.47
CA GLN A 344 -5.95 15.59 8.72
C GLN A 344 -7.14 15.60 9.66
N GLN A 345 -8.31 16.00 9.18
CA GLN A 345 -9.52 15.99 10.00
C GLN A 345 -9.77 14.58 10.54
N TYR A 346 -10.02 14.50 11.85
CA TYR A 346 -10.40 13.25 12.50
C TYR A 346 -11.73 12.75 11.95
N HIS A 347 -11.73 11.55 11.44
CA HIS A 347 -12.93 10.83 11.01
C HIS A 347 -12.87 9.45 11.67
N PRO A 348 -13.83 9.08 12.54
CA PRO A 348 -13.78 7.79 13.23
C PRO A 348 -14.04 6.64 12.26
N LEU A 349 -13.34 5.53 12.44
CA LEU A 349 -13.73 4.27 11.80
C LEU A 349 -15.09 3.81 12.36
N PRO A 350 -15.93 3.17 11.53
CA PRO A 350 -17.16 2.57 12.00
C PRO A 350 -16.86 1.45 12.99
N CYS A 351 -17.74 1.27 13.99
CA CYS A 351 -17.60 0.23 15.00
C CYS A 351 -18.63 -0.87 14.77
N PHE A 352 -18.16 -2.11 14.60
CA PHE A 352 -18.99 -3.31 14.49
C PHE A 352 -18.60 -4.30 15.61
N ASP A 353 -19.41 -4.40 16.64
CA ASP A 353 -19.15 -5.29 17.79
C ASP A 353 -17.76 -5.08 18.42
N GLY A 354 -17.33 -3.81 18.56
CA GLY A 354 -16.01 -3.47 19.10
C GLY A 354 -14.85 -3.55 18.09
N ASN A 355 -15.12 -3.88 16.83
CA ASN A 355 -14.12 -3.94 15.76
C ASN A 355 -14.24 -2.70 14.87
N TYR A 356 -13.12 -2.17 14.42
CA TYR A 356 -13.00 -0.92 13.65
C TYR A 356 -12.33 -1.22 12.29
N PRO A 357 -13.12 -1.67 11.28
CA PRO A 357 -12.54 -2.06 9.99
C PRO A 357 -12.03 -0.86 9.20
N LEU A 358 -10.88 -1.04 8.59
CA LEU A 358 -10.33 -0.19 7.55
C LEU A 358 -10.42 -0.97 6.23
N VAL A 359 -10.94 -0.34 5.18
CA VAL A 359 -11.09 -0.97 3.86
C VAL A 359 -9.87 -0.65 3.02
N GLY A 360 -9.11 -1.67 2.65
CA GLY A 360 -8.02 -1.56 1.67
C GLY A 360 -8.56 -1.69 0.24
N SER A 361 -8.51 -0.61 -0.54
CA SER A 361 -8.86 -0.64 -1.97
C SER A 361 -7.60 -0.68 -2.82
N TRP A 362 -7.44 -1.74 -3.62
CA TRP A 362 -6.27 -1.98 -4.44
C TRP A 362 -6.48 -1.45 -5.86
N VAL A 363 -5.45 -0.80 -6.39
CA VAL A 363 -5.33 -0.37 -7.78
C VAL A 363 -4.16 -1.12 -8.40
N VAL A 364 -4.43 -1.85 -9.47
CA VAL A 364 -3.43 -2.64 -10.21
C VAL A 364 -3.41 -2.18 -11.67
#